data_2b3d093c33273f401fafb90f5923ede0
#
_entry.id   2b3d093c33273f401fafb90f5923ede0
#
_cell.length_a   1.000
_cell.length_b   1.000
_cell.length_c   1.000
_cell.angle_alpha   90.00
_cell.angle_beta   90.00
_cell.angle_gamma   90.00
#
_symmetry.space_group_name_H-M   'P 1'
#
loop_
_entity.id
_entity.type
_entity.pdbx_description
1 polymer ?
#
loop_
_entity_poly.entity_id
_entity_poly.type
_entity_poly.pdbx_seq_one_letter_code
_entity_poly.pdbx_strand_id
1 'polypeptide(L)'
;MTSNYLDKKIYIAGHNGMVGSAVVDRLFDQGYKKLIVSDRHSVDLRSQQKVNDFMVHERPEVVIICAAKVGGILANNTYRGQFLYDNLSIASNLIHAAHCQGVEKLIFLGSSCIYPKSCPQPIKEEYLLTSSLEYTNEPYAIAKIAGLKMCESYYDQYNSNFYSIMPCNLFGENDNFDLETSHVLPALIRKVHEAKEQNSEFVEVWGSGKPLREFLYVQDLARAVETCITNVEAKDIYSQNISHINIGSDDEVSIKELAEII
;
A
#
# COMPACT_ATOMS: atom_id res chain seq x y z
N MET A 1 4.38 -6.83 27.83
CA MET A 1 3.13 -6.08 28.15
C MET A 1 2.55 -5.68 26.82
N THR A 2 1.46 -6.30 26.37
CA THR A 2 0.76 -5.89 25.15
C THR A 2 0.17 -4.51 25.43
N SER A 3 0.72 -3.46 24.81
CA SER A 3 0.14 -2.13 24.89
C SER A 3 -1.28 -2.22 24.35
N ASN A 4 -2.25 -1.70 25.09
CA ASN A 4 -3.65 -1.74 24.68
C ASN A 4 -3.87 -0.69 23.58
N TYR A 5 -3.69 -1.07 22.31
CA TYR A 5 -3.87 -0.19 21.16
C TYR A 5 -5.33 0.27 20.94
N LEU A 6 -6.31 -0.37 21.60
CA LEU A 6 -7.74 -0.05 21.44
C LEU A 6 -8.10 1.39 21.84
N ASP A 7 -7.36 1.98 22.76
CA ASP A 7 -7.58 3.35 23.24
C ASP A 7 -6.61 4.37 22.64
N LYS A 8 -5.69 3.96 21.74
CA LYS A 8 -4.75 4.84 21.09
C LYS A 8 -5.38 5.62 19.95
N LYS A 9 -4.87 6.83 19.72
CA LYS A 9 -5.18 7.64 18.54
C LYS A 9 -4.44 7.07 17.33
N ILE A 10 -5.17 6.50 16.38
CA ILE A 10 -4.62 5.88 15.17
C ILE A 10 -5.04 6.71 13.95
N TYR A 11 -4.07 7.28 13.27
CA TYR A 11 -4.29 7.98 12.01
C TYR A 11 -4.12 7.06 10.83
N ILE A 12 -5.17 6.93 9.99
CA ILE A 12 -5.17 6.17 8.74
C ILE A 12 -5.13 7.15 7.57
N ALA A 13 -3.95 7.42 7.04
CA ALA A 13 -3.79 8.26 5.87
C ALA A 13 -4.24 7.51 4.62
N GLY A 14 -5.21 8.07 3.86
CA GLY A 14 -5.77 7.45 2.66
C GLY A 14 -7.00 6.58 2.90
N HIS A 15 -7.80 6.87 3.91
CA HIS A 15 -8.99 6.13 4.33
C HIS A 15 -10.09 5.98 3.26
N ASN A 16 -10.12 6.84 2.24
CA ASN A 16 -11.09 6.77 1.13
C ASN A 16 -10.71 5.79 0.02
N GLY A 17 -9.48 5.25 0.02
CA GLY A 17 -9.04 4.24 -0.93
C GLY A 17 -9.38 2.83 -0.48
N MET A 18 -9.31 1.84 -1.39
CA MET A 18 -9.58 0.43 -1.12
C MET A 18 -8.93 -0.07 0.18
N VAL A 19 -7.62 0.09 0.31
CA VAL A 19 -6.89 -0.40 1.51
C VAL A 19 -7.24 0.40 2.76
N GLY A 20 -7.26 1.73 2.65
CA GLY A 20 -7.51 2.58 3.81
C GLY A 20 -8.90 2.39 4.39
N SER A 21 -9.94 2.23 3.55
CA SER A 21 -11.31 1.94 4.01
C SER A 21 -11.40 0.58 4.70
N ALA A 22 -10.82 -0.47 4.11
CA ALA A 22 -10.79 -1.79 4.72
C ALA A 22 -10.09 -1.80 6.09
N VAL A 23 -8.98 -1.04 6.23
CA VAL A 23 -8.28 -0.90 7.52
C VAL A 23 -9.16 -0.15 8.54
N VAL A 24 -9.83 0.92 8.13
CA VAL A 24 -10.76 1.66 9.03
C VAL A 24 -11.89 0.74 9.51
N ASP A 25 -12.56 0.04 8.59
CA ASP A 25 -13.66 -0.86 8.91
C ASP A 25 -13.19 -1.98 9.85
N ARG A 26 -12.04 -2.60 9.54
CA ARG A 26 -11.46 -3.65 10.38
C ARG A 26 -11.17 -3.16 11.80
N LEU A 27 -10.50 -2.02 11.95
CA LEU A 27 -10.16 -1.48 13.26
C LEU A 27 -11.42 -1.06 14.03
N PHE A 28 -12.41 -0.47 13.35
CA PHE A 28 -13.69 -0.11 13.97
C PHE A 28 -14.42 -1.35 14.51
N ASP A 29 -14.53 -2.41 13.72
CA ASP A 29 -15.17 -3.66 14.10
C ASP A 29 -14.45 -4.37 15.27
N GLN A 30 -13.14 -4.20 15.38
CA GLN A 30 -12.34 -4.72 16.49
C GLN A 30 -12.36 -3.84 17.75
N GLY A 31 -13.13 -2.75 17.74
CA GLY A 31 -13.37 -1.89 18.89
C GLY A 31 -12.30 -0.83 19.17
N TYR A 32 -11.50 -0.47 18.17
CA TYR A 32 -10.58 0.69 18.26
C TYR A 32 -11.39 1.98 18.31
N LYS A 33 -11.17 2.82 19.32
CA LYS A 33 -12.11 3.92 19.67
C LYS A 33 -11.73 5.27 19.08
N LYS A 34 -10.46 5.47 18.71
CA LYS A 34 -9.93 6.79 18.35
C LYS A 34 -9.26 6.76 16.98
N LEU A 35 -10.04 6.38 15.96
CA LEU A 35 -9.58 6.42 14.58
C LEU A 35 -9.65 7.84 14.04
N ILE A 36 -8.53 8.32 13.50
CA ILE A 36 -8.39 9.63 12.87
C ILE A 36 -8.25 9.43 11.37
N VAL A 37 -9.01 10.19 10.60
CA VAL A 37 -8.97 10.17 9.14
C VAL A 37 -8.96 11.59 8.59
N SER A 38 -8.39 11.80 7.42
CA SER A 38 -8.44 13.09 6.73
C SER A 38 -8.58 12.89 5.23
N ASP A 39 -9.42 13.68 4.60
CA ASP A 39 -9.53 13.70 3.16
C ASP A 39 -8.56 14.73 2.52
N ARG A 40 -8.43 14.69 1.19
CA ARG A 40 -7.51 15.56 0.46
C ARG A 40 -7.91 17.04 0.50
N HIS A 41 -9.18 17.36 0.76
CA HIS A 41 -9.65 18.74 0.84
C HIS A 41 -9.26 19.36 2.18
N SER A 42 -9.32 18.56 3.24
CA SER A 42 -8.91 18.99 4.58
C SER A 42 -7.38 19.02 4.73
N VAL A 43 -6.68 17.97 4.26
CA VAL A 43 -5.23 17.85 4.36
C VAL A 43 -4.63 17.35 3.05
N ASP A 44 -3.99 18.22 2.27
CA ASP A 44 -3.17 17.78 1.15
C ASP A 44 -1.83 17.23 1.67
N LEU A 45 -1.67 15.91 1.65
CA LEU A 45 -0.49 15.21 2.16
C LEU A 45 0.81 15.53 1.40
N ARG A 46 0.72 16.17 0.24
CA ARG A 46 1.88 16.67 -0.51
C ARG A 46 2.41 18.00 0.04
N SER A 47 1.64 18.67 0.86
CA SER A 47 2.03 19.91 1.52
C SER A 47 2.61 19.61 2.88
N GLN A 48 3.93 19.77 3.04
CA GLN A 48 4.63 19.58 4.31
C GLN A 48 3.99 20.41 5.44
N GLN A 49 3.66 21.68 5.16
CA GLN A 49 3.05 22.56 6.16
C GLN A 49 1.70 22.02 6.65
N LYS A 50 0.80 21.63 5.72
CA LYS A 50 -0.51 21.09 6.09
C LYS A 50 -0.41 19.78 6.87
N VAL A 51 0.54 18.91 6.50
CA VAL A 51 0.81 17.68 7.24
C VAL A 51 1.31 17.99 8.65
N ASN A 52 2.27 18.90 8.79
CA ASN A 52 2.79 19.31 10.10
C ASN A 52 1.69 19.89 10.98
N ASP A 53 0.88 20.83 10.47
CA ASP A 53 -0.22 21.45 11.22
C ASP A 53 -1.24 20.41 11.68
N PHE A 54 -1.59 19.49 10.81
CA PHE A 54 -2.51 18.39 11.12
C PHE A 54 -1.94 17.46 12.20
N MET A 55 -0.69 17.03 12.08
CA MET A 55 -0.05 16.13 13.03
C MET A 55 0.13 16.78 14.42
N VAL A 56 0.42 18.08 14.46
CA VAL A 56 0.48 18.87 15.72
C VAL A 56 -0.90 18.97 16.38
N HIS A 57 -1.97 19.14 15.58
CA HIS A 57 -3.33 19.28 16.09
C HIS A 57 -3.87 17.93 16.59
N GLU A 58 -3.81 16.88 15.78
CA GLU A 58 -4.40 15.58 16.07
C GLU A 58 -3.58 14.75 17.06
N ARG A 59 -2.27 14.85 17.01
CA ARG A 59 -1.31 14.10 17.85
C ARG A 59 -1.60 12.59 17.84
N PRO A 60 -1.57 11.94 16.68
CA PRO A 60 -1.76 10.49 16.62
C PRO A 60 -0.59 9.77 17.33
N GLU A 61 -0.92 8.65 17.98
CA GLU A 61 0.07 7.76 18.61
C GLU A 61 0.54 6.70 17.65
N VAL A 62 -0.33 6.29 16.70
CA VAL A 62 -0.02 5.34 15.63
C VAL A 62 -0.40 5.96 14.29
N VAL A 63 0.43 5.73 13.27
CA VAL A 63 0.17 6.20 11.90
C VAL A 63 0.24 5.02 10.92
N ILE A 64 -0.79 4.88 10.08
CA ILE A 64 -0.85 3.90 9.00
C ILE A 64 -0.92 4.65 7.70
N ILE A 65 0.09 4.50 6.83
CA ILE A 65 0.16 5.21 5.56
C ILE A 65 -0.31 4.30 4.42
N CYS A 66 -1.62 4.35 4.12
CA CYS A 66 -2.23 3.74 2.94
C CYS A 66 -2.28 4.71 1.75
N ALA A 67 -2.12 6.01 2.03
CA ALA A 67 -2.22 7.06 1.02
C ALA A 67 -1.14 6.92 -0.05
N ALA A 68 -1.57 6.86 -1.29
CA ALA A 68 -0.71 6.87 -2.47
C ALA A 68 -1.50 7.32 -3.71
N LYS A 69 -0.79 7.85 -4.72
CA LYS A 69 -1.30 7.93 -6.08
C LYS A 69 -1.01 6.60 -6.75
N VAL A 70 -2.06 5.82 -7.01
CA VAL A 70 -1.97 4.49 -7.62
C VAL A 70 -2.65 4.45 -8.98
N GLY A 71 -2.33 3.44 -9.79
CA GLY A 71 -2.96 3.20 -11.09
C GLY A 71 -2.32 2.04 -11.82
N GLY A 72 -3.00 1.55 -12.85
CA GLY A 72 -2.51 0.49 -13.73
C GLY A 72 -1.27 0.89 -14.54
N ILE A 73 -0.78 -0.04 -15.36
CA ILE A 73 0.44 0.12 -16.18
C ILE A 73 0.37 1.35 -17.07
N LEU A 74 -0.77 1.59 -17.73
CA LEU A 74 -0.94 2.73 -18.64
C LEU A 74 -0.80 4.05 -17.89
N ALA A 75 -1.50 4.22 -16.76
CA ALA A 75 -1.45 5.44 -15.96
C ALA A 75 -0.04 5.70 -15.40
N ASN A 76 0.64 4.67 -14.87
CA ASN A 76 2.01 4.76 -14.38
C ASN A 76 2.98 5.20 -15.47
N ASN A 77 2.87 4.63 -16.67
CA ASN A 77 3.74 4.96 -17.79
C ASN A 77 3.46 6.35 -18.37
N THR A 78 2.22 6.83 -18.32
CA THR A 78 1.81 8.15 -18.85
C THR A 78 2.16 9.28 -17.88
N TYR A 79 1.89 9.13 -16.59
CA TYR A 79 2.02 10.18 -15.58
C TYR A 79 3.24 10.02 -14.68
N ARG A 80 4.36 9.55 -15.24
CA ARG A 80 5.60 9.19 -14.52
C ARG A 80 6.06 10.22 -13.48
N GLY A 81 6.17 11.48 -13.88
CA GLY A 81 6.61 12.57 -12.98
C GLY A 81 5.65 12.80 -11.81
N GLN A 82 4.34 12.74 -12.07
CA GLN A 82 3.33 12.92 -11.02
C GLN A 82 3.32 11.74 -10.04
N PHE A 83 3.46 10.50 -10.54
CA PHE A 83 3.52 9.33 -9.68
C PHE A 83 4.74 9.36 -8.76
N LEU A 84 5.90 9.78 -9.28
CA LEU A 84 7.10 9.96 -8.45
C LEU A 84 6.90 11.07 -7.42
N TYR A 85 6.54 12.28 -7.86
CA TYR A 85 6.46 13.45 -7.01
C TYR A 85 5.38 13.32 -5.92
N ASP A 86 4.16 12.94 -6.31
CA ASP A 86 3.04 12.86 -5.36
C ASP A 86 3.33 11.81 -4.28
N ASN A 87 3.79 10.60 -4.65
CA ASN A 87 4.05 9.53 -3.70
C ASN A 87 5.27 9.80 -2.81
N LEU A 88 6.33 10.38 -3.37
CA LEU A 88 7.51 10.76 -2.59
C LEU A 88 7.16 11.84 -1.57
N SER A 89 6.40 12.88 -1.96
CA SER A 89 5.95 13.94 -1.08
C SER A 89 5.06 13.42 0.04
N ILE A 90 4.08 12.57 -0.27
CA ILE A 90 3.19 11.95 0.74
C ILE A 90 4.00 11.17 1.76
N ALA A 91 4.87 10.27 1.30
CA ALA A 91 5.67 9.42 2.20
C ALA A 91 6.62 10.27 3.07
N SER A 92 7.40 11.16 2.45
CA SER A 92 8.39 11.97 3.17
C SER A 92 7.76 12.91 4.19
N ASN A 93 6.65 13.57 3.83
CA ASN A 93 5.96 14.50 4.73
C ASN A 93 5.39 13.77 5.95
N LEU A 94 4.70 12.63 5.73
CA LEU A 94 4.08 11.89 6.83
C LEU A 94 5.11 11.21 7.74
N ILE A 95 6.12 10.55 7.18
CA ILE A 95 7.14 9.85 7.98
C ILE A 95 7.93 10.86 8.81
N HIS A 96 8.35 11.98 8.20
CA HIS A 96 9.08 13.03 8.95
C HIS A 96 8.22 13.69 10.02
N ALA A 97 7.00 14.09 9.70
CA ALA A 97 6.09 14.69 10.68
C ALA A 97 5.75 13.73 11.83
N ALA A 98 5.57 12.43 11.55
CA ALA A 98 5.35 11.42 12.58
C ALA A 98 6.53 11.34 13.56
N HIS A 99 7.77 11.37 13.06
CA HIS A 99 8.95 11.41 13.91
C HIS A 99 8.99 12.69 14.76
N CYS A 100 8.80 13.86 14.14
CA CYS A 100 8.84 15.16 14.85
C CYS A 100 7.77 15.26 15.95
N GLN A 101 6.62 14.59 15.80
CA GLN A 101 5.54 14.58 16.79
C GLN A 101 5.62 13.41 17.79
N GLY A 102 6.66 12.59 17.73
CA GLY A 102 6.87 11.50 18.66
C GLY A 102 5.85 10.35 18.50
N VAL A 103 5.42 10.09 17.27
CA VAL A 103 4.53 8.96 16.97
C VAL A 103 5.20 7.66 17.44
N GLU A 104 4.45 6.85 18.21
CA GLU A 104 4.98 5.62 18.83
C GLU A 104 5.21 4.51 17.82
N LYS A 105 4.34 4.38 16.80
CA LYS A 105 4.44 3.36 15.76
C LYS A 105 3.97 3.90 14.41
N LEU A 106 4.71 3.60 13.35
CA LEU A 106 4.30 3.91 12.00
C LEU A 106 4.42 2.69 11.09
N ILE A 107 3.36 2.38 10.36
CA ILE A 107 3.32 1.33 9.33
C ILE A 107 3.15 1.98 7.96
N PHE A 108 4.17 1.82 7.12
CA PHE A 108 4.14 2.31 5.74
C PHE A 108 3.77 1.18 4.78
N LEU A 109 2.67 1.36 4.04
CA LEU A 109 2.30 0.41 2.99
C LEU A 109 3.09 0.67 1.73
N GLY A 110 3.96 -0.26 1.40
CA GLY A 110 4.70 -0.30 0.15
C GLY A 110 3.91 -0.95 -0.97
N SER A 111 4.60 -1.65 -1.85
CA SER A 111 4.03 -2.41 -2.98
C SER A 111 5.07 -3.38 -3.51
N SER A 112 4.66 -4.54 -3.98
CA SER A 112 5.55 -5.54 -4.60
C SER A 112 6.30 -5.04 -5.85
N CYS A 113 5.90 -3.92 -6.44
CA CYS A 113 6.63 -3.28 -7.56
C CYS A 113 8.04 -2.78 -7.21
N ILE A 114 8.41 -2.74 -5.91
CA ILE A 114 9.76 -2.37 -5.46
C ILE A 114 10.83 -3.40 -5.82
N TYR A 115 10.41 -4.62 -6.14
CA TYR A 115 11.34 -5.69 -6.49
C TYR A 115 11.83 -5.59 -7.94
N PRO A 116 13.03 -6.12 -8.21
CA PRO A 116 13.56 -6.19 -9.57
C PRO A 116 12.58 -6.91 -10.51
N LYS A 117 12.52 -6.44 -11.75
CA LYS A 117 11.66 -7.04 -12.80
C LYS A 117 11.86 -8.55 -12.96
N SER A 118 13.08 -9.02 -12.80
CA SER A 118 13.48 -10.42 -13.02
C SER A 118 14.15 -11.00 -11.76
N CYS A 119 13.54 -10.79 -10.59
CA CYS A 119 14.02 -11.44 -9.37
C CYS A 119 13.59 -12.92 -9.32
N PRO A 120 14.32 -13.78 -8.56
CA PRO A 120 13.90 -15.15 -8.31
C PRO A 120 12.54 -15.24 -7.64
N GLN A 121 11.84 -16.37 -7.84
CA GLN A 121 10.56 -16.69 -7.19
C GLN A 121 10.74 -17.90 -6.25
N PRO A 122 10.07 -17.93 -5.08
CA PRO A 122 9.24 -16.85 -4.51
C PRO A 122 10.07 -15.62 -4.14
N ILE A 123 9.45 -14.43 -4.20
CA ILE A 123 10.13 -13.15 -3.93
C ILE A 123 10.43 -13.04 -2.44
N LYS A 124 11.70 -12.76 -2.11
CA LYS A 124 12.17 -12.53 -0.75
C LYS A 124 12.53 -11.06 -0.52
N GLU A 125 12.43 -10.60 0.70
CA GLU A 125 12.73 -9.23 1.11
C GLU A 125 14.17 -8.81 0.77
N GLU A 126 15.10 -9.73 0.80
CA GLU A 126 16.53 -9.52 0.46
C GLU A 126 16.79 -9.18 -1.02
N TYR A 127 15.79 -9.38 -1.89
CA TYR A 127 15.92 -9.04 -3.32
C TYR A 127 15.72 -7.56 -3.63
N LEU A 128 15.33 -6.76 -2.64
CA LEU A 128 15.21 -5.32 -2.80
C LEU A 128 16.53 -4.70 -3.31
N LEU A 129 16.46 -3.89 -4.37
CA LEU A 129 17.59 -3.15 -4.96
C LEU A 129 18.72 -4.03 -5.54
N THR A 130 18.50 -5.30 -5.81
CA THR A 130 19.53 -6.20 -6.37
C THR A 130 19.66 -6.09 -7.90
N SER A 131 18.68 -5.52 -8.59
CA SER A 131 18.71 -5.30 -10.04
C SER A 131 17.70 -4.22 -10.45
N SER A 132 17.55 -3.98 -11.77
CA SER A 132 16.65 -2.95 -12.33
C SER A 132 15.17 -3.25 -12.09
N LEU A 133 14.41 -2.19 -11.86
CA LEU A 133 12.96 -2.22 -11.70
C LEU A 133 12.23 -2.40 -13.05
N GLU A 134 10.93 -2.69 -12.99
CA GLU A 134 10.08 -2.65 -14.19
C GLU A 134 9.89 -1.20 -14.65
N TYR A 135 10.27 -0.91 -15.90
CA TYR A 135 10.35 0.46 -16.43
C TYR A 135 9.03 1.22 -16.34
N THR A 136 7.89 0.57 -16.61
CA THR A 136 6.60 1.25 -16.70
C THR A 136 6.12 1.81 -15.37
N ASN A 137 6.47 1.17 -14.24
CA ASN A 137 6.10 1.60 -12.90
C ASN A 137 7.29 2.05 -12.03
N GLU A 138 8.48 2.13 -12.61
CA GLU A 138 9.71 2.52 -11.90
C GLU A 138 9.58 3.80 -11.05
N PRO A 139 8.97 4.91 -11.52
CA PRO A 139 8.83 6.12 -10.71
C PRO A 139 8.00 5.90 -9.43
N TYR A 140 6.93 5.11 -9.51
CA TYR A 140 6.13 4.72 -8.35
C TYR A 140 6.93 3.82 -7.40
N ALA A 141 7.61 2.82 -7.96
CA ALA A 141 8.45 1.91 -7.19
C ALA A 141 9.56 2.66 -6.43
N ILE A 142 10.26 3.61 -7.08
CA ILE A 142 11.29 4.45 -6.45
C ILE A 142 10.69 5.24 -5.27
N ALA A 143 9.51 5.84 -5.44
CA ALA A 143 8.86 6.56 -4.33
C ALA A 143 8.53 5.64 -3.15
N LYS A 144 8.07 4.40 -3.42
CA LYS A 144 7.81 3.40 -2.38
C LYS A 144 9.10 2.91 -1.70
N ILE A 145 10.18 2.69 -2.47
CA ILE A 145 11.50 2.36 -1.92
C ILE A 145 12.01 3.50 -1.03
N ALA A 146 11.85 4.75 -1.45
CA ALA A 146 12.27 5.90 -0.65
C ALA A 146 11.53 5.96 0.70
N GLY A 147 10.20 5.76 0.72
CA GLY A 147 9.43 5.70 1.96
C GLY A 147 9.86 4.56 2.88
N LEU A 148 10.09 3.37 2.31
CA LEU A 148 10.62 2.21 3.03
C LEU A 148 11.98 2.53 3.66
N LYS A 149 12.92 3.08 2.87
CA LYS A 149 14.26 3.44 3.35
C LYS A 149 14.24 4.60 4.36
N MET A 150 13.26 5.47 4.29
CA MET A 150 13.05 6.45 5.36
C MET A 150 12.68 5.76 6.68
N CYS A 151 11.72 4.83 6.68
CA CYS A 151 11.36 4.09 7.91
C CYS A 151 12.59 3.40 8.53
N GLU A 152 13.35 2.66 7.73
CA GLU A 152 14.60 2.00 8.14
C GLU A 152 15.61 3.00 8.71
N SER A 153 15.89 4.10 8.00
CA SER A 153 16.84 5.13 8.43
C SER A 153 16.43 5.83 9.74
N TYR A 154 15.11 6.03 9.95
CA TYR A 154 14.61 6.62 11.19
C TYR A 154 14.69 5.62 12.36
N TYR A 155 14.55 4.33 12.09
CA TYR A 155 14.85 3.31 13.10
C TYR A 155 16.33 3.30 13.45
N ASP A 156 17.22 3.25 12.48
CA ASP A 156 18.67 3.18 12.70
C ASP A 156 19.21 4.41 13.45
N GLN A 157 18.73 5.60 13.11
CA GLN A 157 19.24 6.83 13.67
C GLN A 157 18.58 7.23 15.00
N TYR A 158 17.27 6.98 15.13
CA TYR A 158 16.46 7.52 16.24
C TYR A 158 15.74 6.43 17.05
N ASN A 159 15.89 5.17 16.67
CA ASN A 159 15.15 4.04 17.24
C ASN A 159 13.62 4.22 17.14
N SER A 160 13.16 4.92 16.10
CA SER A 160 11.74 5.10 15.82
C SER A 160 11.10 3.77 15.44
N ASN A 161 9.96 3.41 16.02
CA ASN A 161 9.26 2.17 15.71
C ASN A 161 8.47 2.30 14.39
N PHE A 162 9.19 2.57 13.31
CA PHE A 162 8.69 2.78 11.97
C PHE A 162 9.14 1.65 11.07
N TYR A 163 8.21 1.04 10.34
CA TYR A 163 8.53 -0.05 9.41
C TYR A 163 7.52 -0.14 8.27
N SER A 164 7.85 -0.98 7.30
CA SER A 164 7.09 -1.11 6.07
C SER A 164 6.59 -2.53 5.87
N ILE A 165 5.41 -2.65 5.26
CA ILE A 165 4.85 -3.92 4.78
C ILE A 165 4.60 -3.83 3.28
N MET A 166 4.84 -4.93 2.55
CA MET A 166 4.75 -5.01 1.10
C MET A 166 3.64 -5.97 0.69
N PRO A 167 2.42 -5.49 0.44
CA PRO A 167 1.37 -6.35 -0.07
C PRO A 167 1.65 -6.75 -1.53
N CYS A 168 1.19 -7.95 -1.92
CA CYS A 168 1.08 -8.37 -3.31
C CYS A 168 -0.05 -7.62 -4.03
N ASN A 169 -0.58 -8.14 -5.16
CA ASN A 169 -1.68 -7.46 -5.85
C ASN A 169 -2.97 -7.55 -5.02
N LEU A 170 -3.55 -6.42 -4.73
CA LEU A 170 -4.75 -6.33 -3.91
C LEU A 170 -6.00 -6.24 -4.77
N PHE A 171 -7.11 -6.74 -4.24
CA PHE A 171 -8.44 -6.58 -4.79
C PHE A 171 -9.48 -6.50 -3.67
N GLY A 172 -10.64 -5.93 -3.98
CA GLY A 172 -11.75 -5.87 -3.04
C GLY A 172 -12.68 -4.69 -3.27
N GLU A 173 -13.47 -4.40 -2.26
CA GLU A 173 -14.43 -3.31 -2.24
C GLU A 173 -13.71 -1.96 -2.35
N ASN A 174 -14.35 -0.99 -2.98
CA ASN A 174 -13.82 0.36 -3.21
C ASN A 174 -12.58 0.40 -4.12
N ASP A 175 -12.32 -0.66 -4.92
CA ASP A 175 -11.27 -0.64 -5.94
C ASP A 175 -11.66 0.31 -7.10
N ASN A 176 -10.66 0.64 -7.92
CA ASN A 176 -10.85 1.46 -9.12
C ASN A 176 -11.24 0.59 -10.32
N PHE A 177 -12.46 0.75 -10.83
CA PHE A 177 -12.97 0.02 -12.00
C PHE A 177 -12.86 0.80 -13.32
N ASP A 178 -12.16 1.92 -13.37
CA ASP A 178 -11.95 2.68 -14.61
C ASP A 178 -11.03 1.91 -15.56
N LEU A 179 -11.46 1.70 -16.82
CA LEU A 179 -10.77 0.82 -17.77
C LEU A 179 -9.38 1.31 -18.21
N GLU A 180 -9.08 2.61 -18.06
CA GLU A 180 -7.78 3.18 -18.44
C GLU A 180 -6.78 3.20 -17.28
N THR A 181 -7.29 3.31 -16.04
CA THR A 181 -6.45 3.55 -14.87
C THR A 181 -6.45 2.42 -13.85
N SER A 182 -7.38 1.45 -13.96
CA SER A 182 -7.49 0.33 -13.02
C SER A 182 -6.41 -0.74 -13.20
N HIS A 183 -6.28 -1.58 -12.18
CA HIS A 183 -5.51 -2.81 -12.24
C HIS A 183 -6.26 -3.91 -13.01
N VAL A 184 -5.56 -5.02 -13.31
CA VAL A 184 -6.07 -6.08 -14.19
C VAL A 184 -7.37 -6.72 -13.70
N LEU A 185 -7.48 -7.04 -12.40
CA LEU A 185 -8.65 -7.73 -11.86
C LEU A 185 -9.92 -6.88 -11.94
N PRO A 186 -9.98 -5.63 -11.40
CA PRO A 186 -11.15 -4.79 -11.54
C PRO A 186 -11.47 -4.44 -13.00
N ALA A 187 -10.46 -4.29 -13.87
CA ALA A 187 -10.68 -4.09 -15.30
C ALA A 187 -11.38 -5.30 -15.95
N LEU A 188 -10.97 -6.53 -15.63
CA LEU A 188 -11.60 -7.75 -16.13
C LEU A 188 -13.03 -7.90 -15.63
N ILE A 189 -13.28 -7.70 -14.33
CA ILE A 189 -14.64 -7.72 -13.76
C ILE A 189 -15.57 -6.76 -14.52
N ARG A 190 -15.13 -5.52 -14.72
CA ARG A 190 -15.91 -4.52 -15.44
C ARG A 190 -16.15 -4.92 -16.90
N LYS A 191 -15.13 -5.38 -17.63
CA LYS A 191 -15.24 -5.81 -19.01
C LYS A 191 -16.21 -6.98 -19.17
N VAL A 192 -16.15 -7.99 -18.28
CA VAL A 192 -17.07 -9.14 -18.29
C VAL A 192 -18.50 -8.69 -17.99
N HIS A 193 -18.69 -7.82 -17.01
CA HIS A 193 -20.00 -7.26 -16.68
C HIS A 193 -20.60 -6.48 -17.87
N GLU A 194 -19.84 -5.56 -18.47
CA GLU A 194 -20.30 -4.78 -19.63
C GLU A 194 -20.59 -5.66 -20.85
N ALA A 195 -19.77 -6.68 -21.10
CA ALA A 195 -19.98 -7.65 -22.19
C ALA A 195 -21.29 -8.44 -21.97
N LYS A 196 -21.57 -8.87 -20.74
CA LYS A 196 -22.82 -9.55 -20.40
C LYS A 196 -24.03 -8.66 -20.62
N GLU A 197 -24.00 -7.41 -20.15
CA GLU A 197 -25.08 -6.44 -20.36
C GLU A 197 -25.36 -6.14 -21.84
N GLN A 198 -24.30 -6.13 -22.66
CA GLN A 198 -24.38 -5.85 -24.10
C GLN A 198 -24.60 -7.12 -24.94
N ASN A 199 -24.70 -8.31 -24.35
CA ASN A 199 -24.75 -9.61 -25.03
C ASN A 199 -23.57 -9.80 -26.02
N SER A 200 -22.37 -9.35 -25.65
CA SER A 200 -21.17 -9.52 -26.45
C SER A 200 -20.69 -10.97 -26.41
N GLU A 201 -20.21 -11.49 -27.55
CA GLU A 201 -19.75 -12.89 -27.66
C GLU A 201 -18.35 -13.10 -27.05
N PHE A 202 -17.59 -12.03 -26.82
CA PHE A 202 -16.22 -12.10 -26.29
C PHE A 202 -15.85 -10.88 -25.45
N VAL A 203 -14.83 -11.08 -24.61
CA VAL A 203 -14.16 -10.05 -23.85
C VAL A 203 -12.70 -9.99 -24.24
N GLU A 204 -12.18 -8.80 -24.52
CA GLU A 204 -10.77 -8.61 -24.85
C GLU A 204 -9.89 -8.62 -23.60
N VAL A 205 -8.94 -9.56 -23.55
CA VAL A 205 -7.90 -9.65 -22.54
C VAL A 205 -6.58 -9.18 -23.14
N TRP A 206 -5.94 -8.18 -22.52
CA TRP A 206 -4.69 -7.63 -23.03
C TRP A 206 -3.50 -8.55 -22.78
N GLY A 207 -2.66 -8.70 -23.82
CA GLY A 207 -1.45 -9.51 -23.76
C GLY A 207 -1.68 -11.00 -23.97
N SER A 208 -0.74 -11.83 -23.53
CA SER A 208 -0.76 -13.28 -23.78
C SER A 208 -1.62 -14.08 -22.79
N GLY A 209 -2.07 -13.49 -21.71
CA GLY A 209 -2.73 -14.18 -20.59
C GLY A 209 -1.82 -15.08 -19.74
N LYS A 210 -0.55 -15.28 -20.12
CA LYS A 210 0.38 -16.21 -19.45
C LYS A 210 0.99 -15.71 -18.13
N PRO A 211 1.21 -14.39 -17.89
CA PRO A 211 1.81 -13.93 -16.65
C PRO A 211 1.04 -14.41 -15.42
N LEU A 212 1.75 -14.95 -14.45
CA LEU A 212 1.21 -15.33 -13.14
C LEU A 212 1.15 -14.12 -12.22
N ARG A 213 0.13 -14.08 -11.40
CA ARG A 213 -0.05 -13.05 -10.35
C ARG A 213 -0.62 -13.67 -9.10
N GLU A 214 -0.10 -13.22 -7.99
CA GLU A 214 -0.63 -13.46 -6.66
C GLU A 214 -1.62 -12.35 -6.33
N PHE A 215 -2.80 -12.71 -5.80
CA PHE A 215 -3.83 -11.76 -5.39
C PHE A 215 -4.19 -11.96 -3.92
N LEU A 216 -4.30 -10.85 -3.19
CA LEU A 216 -4.70 -10.84 -1.80
C LEU A 216 -5.97 -10.00 -1.63
N TYR A 217 -6.97 -10.57 -0.98
CA TYR A 217 -8.20 -9.85 -0.65
C TYR A 217 -7.92 -8.72 0.35
N VAL A 218 -8.48 -7.55 0.12
CA VAL A 218 -8.16 -6.34 0.89
C VAL A 218 -8.49 -6.48 2.39
N GLN A 219 -9.52 -7.28 2.74
CA GLN A 219 -9.85 -7.53 4.15
C GLN A 219 -8.81 -8.41 4.85
N ASP A 220 -8.13 -9.30 4.12
CA ASP A 220 -7.01 -10.07 4.67
C ASP A 220 -5.78 -9.20 4.91
N LEU A 221 -5.52 -8.23 4.00
CA LEU A 221 -4.51 -7.21 4.28
C LEU A 221 -4.87 -6.35 5.50
N ALA A 222 -6.14 -5.94 5.65
CA ALA A 222 -6.58 -5.17 6.81
C ALA A 222 -6.37 -5.95 8.12
N ARG A 223 -6.60 -7.26 8.11
CA ARG A 223 -6.31 -8.16 9.22
C ARG A 223 -4.80 -8.26 9.52
N ALA A 224 -3.98 -8.34 8.46
CA ALA A 224 -2.52 -8.31 8.61
C ALA A 224 -2.04 -6.98 9.21
N VAL A 225 -2.59 -5.84 8.79
CA VAL A 225 -2.29 -4.52 9.36
C VAL A 225 -2.63 -4.46 10.84
N GLU A 226 -3.80 -4.94 11.26
CA GLU A 226 -4.17 -5.03 12.68
C GLU A 226 -3.19 -5.90 13.47
N THR A 227 -2.80 -7.05 12.93
CA THR A 227 -1.79 -7.92 13.52
C THR A 227 -0.45 -7.21 13.65
N CYS A 228 -0.05 -6.44 12.65
CA CYS A 228 1.16 -5.61 12.67
C CYS A 228 1.09 -4.52 13.75
N ILE A 229 -0.06 -3.85 13.93
CA ILE A 229 -0.23 -2.86 15.01
C ILE A 229 0.05 -3.49 16.38
N THR A 230 -0.48 -4.69 16.63
CA THR A 230 -0.49 -5.30 17.95
C THR A 230 0.73 -6.15 18.29
N ASN A 231 1.33 -6.82 17.29
CA ASN A 231 2.30 -7.90 17.52
C ASN A 231 3.66 -7.69 16.88
N VAL A 232 3.84 -6.67 16.03
CA VAL A 232 5.10 -6.46 15.31
C VAL A 232 5.72 -5.12 15.71
N GLU A 233 7.01 -5.13 16.00
CA GLU A 233 7.81 -3.94 16.25
C GLU A 233 8.91 -3.82 15.18
N ALA A 234 9.36 -2.61 14.88
CA ALA A 234 10.42 -2.37 13.90
C ALA A 234 11.69 -3.21 14.17
N LYS A 235 12.05 -3.38 15.45
CA LYS A 235 13.18 -4.22 15.86
C LYS A 235 13.04 -5.69 15.44
N ASP A 236 11.81 -6.22 15.39
CA ASP A 236 11.57 -7.63 15.03
C ASP A 236 11.89 -7.89 13.55
N ILE A 237 11.79 -6.84 12.72
CA ILE A 237 12.11 -6.84 11.30
C ILE A 237 13.61 -6.60 11.09
N TYR A 238 14.10 -5.46 11.57
CA TYR A 238 15.46 -5.03 11.28
C TYR A 238 16.54 -5.89 11.94
N SER A 239 16.23 -6.55 13.08
CA SER A 239 17.15 -7.52 13.69
C SER A 239 17.39 -8.78 12.84
N GLN A 240 16.51 -9.05 11.87
CA GLN A 240 16.65 -10.14 10.90
C GLN A 240 17.38 -9.74 9.61
N ASN A 241 17.92 -8.51 9.55
CA ASN A 241 18.53 -7.90 8.37
C ASN A 241 17.60 -7.82 7.14
N ILE A 242 16.30 -7.71 7.37
CA ILE A 242 15.32 -7.40 6.33
C ILE A 242 14.77 -5.99 6.55
N SER A 243 14.43 -5.31 5.47
CA SER A 243 14.01 -3.91 5.53
C SER A 243 12.48 -3.72 5.60
N HIS A 244 11.71 -4.80 5.45
CA HIS A 244 10.24 -4.80 5.42
C HIS A 244 9.72 -6.23 5.53
N ILE A 245 8.38 -6.40 5.57
CA ILE A 245 7.72 -7.71 5.56
C ILE A 245 6.84 -7.82 4.30
N ASN A 246 6.97 -8.91 3.56
CA ASN A 246 6.03 -9.25 2.50
C ASN A 246 4.70 -9.75 3.09
N ILE A 247 3.59 -9.30 2.51
CA ILE A 247 2.23 -9.75 2.87
C ILE A 247 1.56 -10.25 1.58
N GLY A 248 1.29 -11.53 1.52
CA GLY A 248 0.73 -12.18 0.34
C GLY A 248 -0.12 -13.40 0.68
N SER A 249 -0.51 -14.13 -0.38
CA SER A 249 -1.12 -15.44 -0.32
C SER A 249 -0.16 -16.47 -0.93
N ASP A 250 -0.44 -17.75 -0.78
CA ASP A 250 0.36 -18.81 -1.42
C ASP A 250 -0.19 -19.20 -2.81
N ASP A 251 -1.25 -18.52 -3.29
CA ASP A 251 -1.96 -18.86 -4.52
C ASP A 251 -1.59 -17.92 -5.66
N GLU A 252 -1.12 -18.48 -6.77
CA GLU A 252 -0.86 -17.79 -8.03
C GLU A 252 -1.84 -18.23 -9.12
N VAL A 253 -2.32 -17.27 -9.91
CA VAL A 253 -3.16 -17.53 -11.09
C VAL A 253 -2.60 -16.81 -12.31
N SER A 254 -2.73 -17.40 -13.49
CA SER A 254 -2.45 -16.70 -14.74
C SER A 254 -3.57 -15.70 -15.05
N ILE A 255 -3.25 -14.66 -15.80
CA ILE A 255 -4.27 -13.69 -16.25
C ILE A 255 -5.37 -14.36 -17.08
N LYS A 256 -5.04 -15.44 -17.80
CA LYS A 256 -6.03 -16.23 -18.54
C LYS A 256 -6.99 -16.95 -17.58
N GLU A 257 -6.47 -17.70 -16.61
CA GLU A 257 -7.27 -18.38 -15.59
C GLU A 257 -8.13 -17.38 -14.80
N LEU A 258 -7.56 -16.21 -14.45
CA LEU A 258 -8.31 -15.15 -13.78
C LEU A 258 -9.52 -14.70 -14.61
N ALA A 259 -9.35 -14.52 -15.93
CA ALA A 259 -10.45 -14.16 -16.82
C ALA A 259 -11.51 -15.28 -16.99
N GLU A 260 -11.11 -16.55 -16.81
CA GLU A 260 -12.02 -17.71 -16.86
C GLU A 260 -12.80 -17.88 -15.53
N ILE A 261 -12.25 -17.41 -14.40
CA ILE A 261 -12.90 -17.44 -13.09
C ILE A 261 -13.99 -16.37 -12.97
N ILE A 262 -13.80 -15.19 -13.59
CA ILE A 262 -14.74 -14.06 -13.57
C ILE A 262 -15.93 -14.31 -14.50
#